data_39a86abf6a48da1b78e9f1e6e4b01198
#
_entry.id   39a86abf6a48da1b78e9f1e6e4b01198
#
_cell.length_a   1.000
_cell.length_b   1.000
_cell.length_c   1.000
_cell.angle_alpha   90.00
_cell.angle_beta   90.00
_cell.angle_gamma   90.00
#
_symmetry.space_group_name_H-M   'P 1'
#
loop_
_entity.id
_entity.type
_entity.pdbx_description
1 polymer ?
#
loop_
_entity_poly.entity_id
_entity_poly.type
_entity_poly.pdbx_seq_one_letter_code
_entity_poly.pdbx_strand_id
1 'polypeptide(L)'
;MDLELTGKTAVVTGAGRGIGLAITAALAGEGMRVFAAARTVTPELRDTGATAIAVDLSTPDGPARLIDAALAEAVGIDVLVNNVGGGDVTTLGGFLSFDDQVWADSFAVNFFAAVRATRSALPSLLGRGGSIVNISSNGARMPHAGPVIYTTAKAALTAFGKAIAEEFGPRGVRVNTVSPGPVRTSLWEDPAGYGAVLAESMGIGQDALVAGLPAAMGMTTGRLVEPAEVAALVTYLASPAAGSITGADYVIDGGSIKTS
;
A
#
# COMPACT_ATOMS: atom_id res chain seq x y z
N MET A 1 17.65 1.15 -16.52
CA MET A 1 16.52 1.84 -17.22
C MET A 1 16.41 3.19 -16.58
N ASP A 2 16.45 4.25 -17.33
CA ASP A 2 16.13 5.58 -16.80
C ASP A 2 14.61 5.68 -16.64
N LEU A 3 14.15 5.97 -15.44
CA LEU A 3 12.72 6.08 -15.12
C LEU A 3 12.20 7.53 -15.18
N GLU A 4 13.07 8.50 -15.45
CA GLU A 4 12.72 9.92 -15.57
C GLU A 4 11.91 10.47 -14.38
N LEU A 5 12.27 10.03 -13.15
CA LEU A 5 11.60 10.39 -11.91
C LEU A 5 12.29 11.54 -11.16
N THR A 6 13.55 11.83 -11.49
CA THR A 6 14.33 12.88 -10.82
C THR A 6 13.62 14.22 -10.82
N GLY A 7 13.54 14.87 -9.65
CA GLY A 7 12.90 16.16 -9.46
C GLY A 7 11.37 16.16 -9.40
N LYS A 8 10.71 15.01 -9.64
CA LYS A 8 9.26 14.86 -9.46
C LYS A 8 8.91 14.71 -7.98
N THR A 9 7.65 14.97 -7.66
CA THR A 9 7.14 14.92 -6.29
C THR A 9 6.23 13.70 -6.10
N ALA A 10 6.52 12.91 -5.08
CA ALA A 10 5.68 11.78 -4.64
C ALA A 10 5.10 11.99 -3.25
N VAL A 11 3.90 11.47 -3.04
CA VAL A 11 3.29 11.32 -1.71
C VAL A 11 3.09 9.82 -1.46
N VAL A 12 3.60 9.33 -0.31
CA VAL A 12 3.48 7.92 0.09
C VAL A 12 2.75 7.83 1.42
N THR A 13 1.65 7.10 1.45
CA THR A 13 0.87 6.85 2.67
C THR A 13 1.34 5.58 3.38
N GLY A 14 1.36 5.59 4.73
CA GLY A 14 1.77 4.41 5.50
C GLY A 14 3.25 4.07 5.36
N ALA A 15 4.12 5.08 5.32
CA ALA A 15 5.54 4.97 5.00
C ALA A 15 6.44 4.55 6.19
N GLY A 16 5.91 4.38 7.40
CA GLY A 16 6.72 4.18 8.61
C GLY A 16 7.45 2.85 8.70
N ARG A 17 7.04 1.83 7.92
CA ARG A 17 7.63 0.48 7.92
C ARG A 17 7.24 -0.33 6.69
N GLY A 18 7.87 -1.50 6.53
CA GLY A 18 7.50 -2.52 5.55
C GLY A 18 7.47 -2.01 4.11
N ILE A 19 6.39 -2.30 3.38
CA ILE A 19 6.23 -1.96 1.96
C ILE A 19 6.32 -0.44 1.75
N GLY A 20 5.61 0.34 2.58
CA GLY A 20 5.59 1.81 2.43
C GLY A 20 6.96 2.45 2.65
N LEU A 21 7.74 1.95 3.60
CA LEU A 21 9.12 2.41 3.82
C LEU A 21 10.01 2.06 2.62
N ALA A 22 9.91 0.84 2.10
CA ALA A 22 10.69 0.42 0.94
C ALA A 22 10.33 1.23 -0.32
N ILE A 23 9.04 1.53 -0.54
CA ILE A 23 8.59 2.39 -1.64
C ILE A 23 9.16 3.81 -1.47
N THR A 24 9.10 4.37 -0.25
CA THR A 24 9.62 5.70 0.05
C THR A 24 11.11 5.78 -0.27
N ALA A 25 11.90 4.79 0.19
CA ALA A 25 13.34 4.72 -0.08
C ALA A 25 13.64 4.57 -1.58
N ALA A 26 12.88 3.73 -2.29
CA ALA A 26 13.07 3.53 -3.73
C ALA A 26 12.79 4.80 -4.53
N LEU A 27 11.68 5.50 -4.27
CA LEU A 27 11.33 6.75 -4.96
C LEU A 27 12.32 7.87 -4.63
N ALA A 28 12.77 7.99 -3.37
CA ALA A 28 13.81 8.94 -3.00
C ALA A 28 15.15 8.61 -3.68
N GLY A 29 15.50 7.31 -3.81
CA GLY A 29 16.68 6.83 -4.54
C GLY A 29 16.68 7.18 -6.03
N GLU A 30 15.50 7.29 -6.66
CA GLU A 30 15.32 7.77 -8.04
C GLU A 30 15.36 9.33 -8.15
N GLY A 31 15.69 10.02 -7.07
CA GLY A 31 15.81 11.48 -7.05
C GLY A 31 14.45 12.22 -6.97
N MET A 32 13.39 11.56 -6.55
CA MET A 32 12.11 12.22 -6.29
C MET A 32 12.13 12.99 -4.97
N ARG A 33 11.39 14.08 -4.88
CA ARG A 33 11.00 14.69 -3.63
C ARG A 33 9.83 13.91 -3.04
N VAL A 34 10.05 13.20 -1.93
CA VAL A 34 9.04 12.31 -1.33
C VAL A 34 8.48 12.91 -0.04
N PHE A 35 7.14 13.03 0.05
CA PHE A 35 6.41 13.31 1.27
C PHE A 35 5.81 12.02 1.80
N ALA A 36 6.22 11.62 2.98
CA ALA A 36 5.98 10.27 3.50
C ALA A 36 5.18 10.33 4.81
N ALA A 37 3.97 9.78 4.81
CA ALA A 37 3.06 9.80 5.95
C ALA A 37 3.17 8.57 6.82
N ALA A 38 3.27 8.77 8.12
CA ALA A 38 3.17 7.74 9.14
C ALA A 38 2.53 8.30 10.41
N ARG A 39 1.90 7.46 11.26
CA ARG A 39 1.44 7.89 12.60
C ARG A 39 2.61 8.25 13.49
N THR A 40 3.68 7.46 13.41
CA THR A 40 4.93 7.70 14.11
C THR A 40 6.06 7.77 13.10
N VAL A 41 6.84 8.85 13.18
CA VAL A 41 8.03 9.03 12.33
C VAL A 41 9.19 8.26 12.94
N THR A 42 9.59 7.18 12.29
CA THR A 42 10.69 6.32 12.74
C THR A 42 12.05 6.85 12.26
N PRO A 43 13.17 6.44 12.89
CA PRO A 43 14.52 6.75 12.39
C PRO A 43 14.73 6.27 10.95
N GLU A 44 14.29 5.06 10.63
CA GLU A 44 14.41 4.45 9.30
C GLU A 44 13.68 5.29 8.23
N LEU A 45 12.52 5.87 8.58
CA LEU A 45 11.82 6.76 7.66
C LEU A 45 12.59 8.07 7.42
N ARG A 46 13.22 8.64 8.47
CA ARG A 46 14.07 9.83 8.31
C ARG A 46 15.28 9.56 7.44
N ASP A 47 15.90 8.39 7.59
CA ASP A 47 17.10 7.97 6.85
C ASP A 47 16.86 7.80 5.34
N THR A 48 15.58 7.71 4.89
CA THR A 48 15.24 7.70 3.45
C THR A 48 15.49 9.05 2.76
N GLY A 49 15.66 10.13 3.51
CA GLY A 49 15.74 11.50 2.97
C GLY A 49 14.37 12.09 2.59
N ALA A 50 13.26 11.39 2.82
CA ALA A 50 11.92 11.90 2.58
C ALA A 50 11.48 12.91 3.65
N THR A 51 10.61 13.85 3.29
CA THR A 51 9.91 14.72 4.24
C THR A 51 8.84 13.89 4.97
N ALA A 52 9.12 13.51 6.21
CA ALA A 52 8.23 12.70 7.02
C ALA A 52 7.14 13.54 7.67
N ILE A 53 5.87 13.16 7.49
CA ILE A 53 4.69 13.85 8.03
C ILE A 53 3.97 12.93 9.02
N ALA A 54 3.90 13.37 10.29
CA ALA A 54 3.17 12.64 11.33
C ALA A 54 1.66 12.92 11.19
N VAL A 55 0.88 11.93 10.76
CA VAL A 55 -0.56 12.06 10.55
C VAL A 55 -1.26 10.70 10.63
N ASP A 56 -2.45 10.71 11.24
CA ASP A 56 -3.34 9.54 11.22
C ASP A 56 -4.26 9.62 9.99
N LEU A 57 -4.10 8.68 9.08
CA LEU A 57 -4.84 8.62 7.83
C LEU A 57 -6.18 7.90 7.94
N SER A 58 -6.51 7.30 9.08
CA SER A 58 -7.83 6.73 9.35
C SER A 58 -8.87 7.80 9.61
N THR A 59 -8.45 8.99 10.07
CA THR A 59 -9.34 10.12 10.34
C THR A 59 -9.89 10.75 9.06
N PRO A 60 -11.07 11.39 9.10
CA PRO A 60 -11.67 12.02 7.91
C PRO A 60 -10.81 13.10 7.26
N ASP A 61 -10.05 13.86 8.04
CA ASP A 61 -9.22 15.00 7.64
C ASP A 61 -7.74 14.64 7.41
N GLY A 62 -7.26 13.54 7.99
CA GLY A 62 -5.85 13.14 7.94
C GLY A 62 -5.26 13.10 6.52
N PRO A 63 -5.92 12.43 5.56
CA PRO A 63 -5.43 12.41 4.17
C PRO A 63 -5.34 13.78 3.51
N ALA A 64 -6.31 14.68 3.76
CA ALA A 64 -6.26 16.05 3.23
C ALA A 64 -5.08 16.82 3.83
N ARG A 65 -4.87 16.74 5.14
CA ARG A 65 -3.73 17.38 5.84
C ARG A 65 -2.38 16.93 5.28
N LEU A 66 -2.23 15.65 4.93
CA LEU A 66 -1.03 15.15 4.26
C LEU A 66 -0.80 15.85 2.91
N ILE A 67 -1.83 15.90 2.09
CA ILE A 67 -1.75 16.49 0.75
C ILE A 67 -1.49 18.00 0.82
N ASP A 68 -2.18 18.70 1.72
CA ASP A 68 -1.99 20.14 1.94
C ASP A 68 -0.55 20.44 2.41
N ALA A 69 0.00 19.63 3.33
CA ALA A 69 1.38 19.77 3.77
C ALA A 69 2.38 19.55 2.63
N ALA A 70 2.15 18.57 1.75
CA ALA A 70 2.99 18.35 0.58
C ALA A 70 2.91 19.52 -0.42
N LEU A 71 1.71 20.04 -0.67
CA LEU A 71 1.49 21.16 -1.60
C LEU A 71 1.97 22.51 -1.05
N ALA A 72 2.08 22.66 0.27
CA ALA A 72 2.67 23.85 0.89
C ALA A 72 4.17 24.00 0.58
N GLU A 73 4.84 22.88 0.32
CA GLU A 73 6.28 22.85 0.06
C GLU A 73 6.66 22.50 -1.38
N ALA A 74 5.79 21.83 -2.13
CA ALA A 74 6.04 21.40 -3.51
C ALA A 74 5.17 22.19 -4.50
N VAL A 75 5.68 22.39 -5.71
CA VAL A 75 4.93 23.02 -6.81
C VAL A 75 3.70 22.19 -7.23
N GLY A 76 3.71 20.90 -6.93
CA GLY A 76 2.62 19.98 -7.24
C GLY A 76 3.02 18.54 -6.94
N ILE A 77 2.06 17.63 -7.09
CA ILE A 77 2.23 16.19 -6.87
C ILE A 77 2.17 15.49 -8.22
N ASP A 78 3.19 14.69 -8.53
CA ASP A 78 3.29 13.86 -9.74
C ASP A 78 2.85 12.42 -9.48
N VAL A 79 3.09 11.92 -8.26
CA VAL A 79 2.82 10.53 -7.87
C VAL A 79 2.13 10.47 -6.51
N LEU A 80 1.05 9.70 -6.43
CA LEU A 80 0.42 9.31 -5.16
C LEU A 80 0.50 7.80 -4.99
N VAL A 81 1.08 7.34 -3.88
CA VAL A 81 1.07 5.93 -3.49
C VAL A 81 0.15 5.73 -2.29
N ASN A 82 -0.99 5.12 -2.52
CA ASN A 82 -1.94 4.72 -1.49
C ASN A 82 -1.51 3.35 -0.93
N ASN A 83 -0.61 3.37 0.05
CA ASN A 83 -0.09 2.17 0.67
C ASN A 83 -0.63 1.93 2.09
N VAL A 84 -1.08 2.97 2.81
CA VAL A 84 -1.60 2.79 4.17
C VAL A 84 -2.65 1.69 4.21
N GLY A 85 -2.52 0.81 5.18
CA GLY A 85 -3.42 -0.32 5.37
C GLY A 85 -2.76 -1.43 6.17
N GLY A 86 -3.48 -2.51 6.32
CA GLY A 86 -3.06 -3.72 7.02
C GLY A 86 -4.18 -4.28 7.88
N GLY A 87 -3.99 -5.51 8.34
CA GLY A 87 -4.69 -6.08 9.47
C GLY A 87 -3.86 -5.84 10.72
N ASP A 88 -4.49 -5.75 11.85
CA ASP A 88 -3.88 -5.82 13.17
C ASP A 88 -4.46 -6.99 13.96
N VAL A 89 -4.05 -7.14 15.20
CA VAL A 89 -4.53 -8.23 16.06
C VAL A 89 -6.05 -8.19 16.28
N THR A 90 -6.69 -7.05 16.10
CA THR A 90 -8.15 -6.91 16.24
C THR A 90 -8.92 -7.54 15.07
N THR A 91 -8.23 -7.88 13.98
CA THR A 91 -8.83 -8.54 12.81
C THR A 91 -8.76 -10.07 12.88
N LEU A 92 -8.22 -10.63 13.97
CA LEU A 92 -8.24 -12.07 14.21
C LEU A 92 -9.64 -12.48 14.70
N GLY A 93 -10.30 -13.31 13.92
CA GLY A 93 -11.64 -13.81 14.25
C GLY A 93 -12.45 -14.17 13.02
N GLY A 94 -13.61 -14.78 13.27
CA GLY A 94 -14.59 -15.08 12.21
C GLY A 94 -15.56 -13.92 11.96
N PHE A 95 -16.30 -13.99 10.87
CA PHE A 95 -17.26 -12.97 10.46
C PHE A 95 -18.20 -12.51 11.59
N LEU A 96 -18.71 -13.46 12.40
CA LEU A 96 -19.66 -13.18 13.47
C LEU A 96 -19.05 -12.49 14.69
N SER A 97 -17.71 -12.40 14.78
CA SER A 97 -17.02 -11.72 15.88
C SER A 97 -16.76 -10.23 15.63
N PHE A 98 -17.06 -9.74 14.44
CA PHE A 98 -16.82 -8.36 14.05
C PHE A 98 -18.11 -7.55 14.10
N ASP A 99 -18.18 -6.59 15.00
CA ASP A 99 -19.27 -5.60 15.07
C ASP A 99 -19.10 -4.50 13.99
N ASP A 100 -20.08 -3.62 13.89
CA ASP A 100 -20.10 -2.54 12.90
C ASP A 100 -18.91 -1.56 13.08
N GLN A 101 -18.42 -1.38 14.31
CA GLN A 101 -17.28 -0.48 14.58
C GLN A 101 -15.98 -1.08 14.02
N VAL A 102 -15.74 -2.37 14.22
CA VAL A 102 -14.55 -3.07 13.67
C VAL A 102 -14.56 -2.99 12.14
N TRP A 103 -15.73 -3.15 11.51
CA TRP A 103 -15.90 -2.96 10.07
C TRP A 103 -15.56 -1.53 9.65
N ALA A 104 -16.13 -0.53 10.33
CA ALA A 104 -15.90 0.88 10.02
C ALA A 104 -14.42 1.26 10.15
N ASP A 105 -13.74 0.82 11.20
CA ASP A 105 -12.33 1.10 11.45
C ASP A 105 -11.43 0.44 10.39
N SER A 106 -11.71 -0.81 10.02
CA SER A 106 -10.99 -1.48 8.94
C SER A 106 -11.15 -0.76 7.61
N PHE A 107 -12.36 -0.36 7.25
CA PHE A 107 -12.62 0.39 6.02
C PHE A 107 -12.02 1.81 6.06
N ALA A 108 -12.01 2.46 7.22
CA ALA A 108 -11.42 3.80 7.38
C ALA A 108 -9.96 3.81 6.93
N VAL A 109 -9.16 2.83 7.36
CA VAL A 109 -7.73 2.76 7.05
C VAL A 109 -7.43 2.06 5.73
N ASN A 110 -8.14 0.98 5.38
CA ASN A 110 -7.81 0.16 4.20
C ASN A 110 -8.46 0.63 2.89
N PHE A 111 -9.49 1.48 2.98
CA PHE A 111 -10.22 1.98 1.81
C PHE A 111 -10.40 3.50 1.83
N PHE A 112 -11.06 4.06 2.84
CA PHE A 112 -11.38 5.49 2.84
C PHE A 112 -10.16 6.40 2.93
N ALA A 113 -9.06 5.97 3.53
CA ALA A 113 -7.80 6.71 3.49
C ALA A 113 -7.34 6.96 2.05
N ALA A 114 -7.36 5.92 1.20
CA ALA A 114 -7.00 6.03 -0.21
C ALA A 114 -7.99 6.90 -1.01
N VAL A 115 -9.31 6.75 -0.79
CA VAL A 115 -10.34 7.57 -1.43
C VAL A 115 -10.14 9.05 -1.12
N ARG A 116 -9.90 9.38 0.16
CA ARG A 116 -9.71 10.77 0.61
C ARG A 116 -8.40 11.37 0.11
N ALA A 117 -7.29 10.61 0.19
CA ALA A 117 -5.99 11.05 -0.34
C ALA A 117 -6.05 11.28 -1.85
N THR A 118 -6.66 10.37 -2.60
CA THR A 118 -6.86 10.50 -4.04
C THR A 118 -7.68 11.75 -4.36
N ARG A 119 -8.81 11.97 -3.68
CA ARG A 119 -9.66 13.16 -3.89
C ARG A 119 -8.89 14.45 -3.68
N SER A 120 -8.08 14.52 -2.62
CA SER A 120 -7.29 15.73 -2.31
C SER A 120 -6.13 15.96 -3.27
N ALA A 121 -5.46 14.88 -3.73
CA ALA A 121 -4.31 14.98 -4.63
C ALA A 121 -4.71 15.17 -6.11
N LEU A 122 -5.90 14.74 -6.49
CA LEU A 122 -6.35 14.67 -7.89
C LEU A 122 -6.25 16.01 -8.66
N PRO A 123 -6.62 17.18 -8.08
CA PRO A 123 -6.46 18.46 -8.77
C PRO A 123 -5.00 18.72 -9.21
N SER A 124 -4.02 18.39 -8.39
CA SER A 124 -2.61 18.52 -8.71
C SER A 124 -2.16 17.50 -9.76
N LEU A 125 -2.55 16.23 -9.61
CA LEU A 125 -2.22 15.15 -10.54
C LEU A 125 -2.74 15.43 -11.96
N LEU A 126 -3.96 15.97 -12.08
CA LEU A 126 -4.55 16.35 -13.38
C LEU A 126 -3.74 17.41 -14.11
N GLY A 127 -3.22 18.40 -13.40
CA GLY A 127 -2.40 19.46 -14.00
C GLY A 127 -1.00 18.98 -14.46
N ARG A 128 -0.60 17.76 -14.10
CA ARG A 128 0.76 17.25 -14.29
C ARG A 128 0.83 15.92 -15.05
N GLY A 129 -0.30 15.34 -15.45
CA GLY A 129 -0.31 14.00 -16.04
C GLY A 129 0.17 12.92 -15.05
N GLY A 130 -0.35 12.98 -13.82
CA GLY A 130 0.20 12.23 -12.70
C GLY A 130 -0.11 10.74 -12.69
N SER A 131 0.48 10.02 -11.72
CA SER A 131 0.28 8.59 -11.50
C SER A 131 -0.20 8.29 -10.09
N ILE A 132 -1.18 7.40 -9.95
CA ILE A 132 -1.64 6.85 -8.67
C ILE A 132 -1.33 5.35 -8.66
N VAL A 133 -0.70 4.89 -7.58
CA VAL A 133 -0.49 3.46 -7.35
C VAL A 133 -1.16 3.06 -6.03
N ASN A 134 -2.13 2.15 -6.10
CA ASN A 134 -2.82 1.62 -4.94
C ASN A 134 -2.19 0.30 -4.51
N ILE A 135 -1.82 0.16 -3.25
CA ILE A 135 -1.36 -1.12 -2.69
C ILE A 135 -2.56 -1.87 -2.12
N SER A 136 -3.04 -2.84 -2.88
CA SER A 136 -4.13 -3.73 -2.50
C SER A 136 -3.59 -4.99 -1.81
N SER A 137 -4.08 -6.15 -2.16
CA SER A 137 -3.66 -7.46 -1.64
C SER A 137 -4.12 -8.56 -2.60
N ASN A 138 -3.39 -9.66 -2.68
CA ASN A 138 -3.90 -10.88 -3.32
C ASN A 138 -5.20 -11.39 -2.64
N GLY A 139 -5.43 -11.05 -1.36
CA GLY A 139 -6.69 -11.28 -0.65
C GLY A 139 -7.92 -10.63 -1.28
N ALA A 140 -7.75 -9.60 -2.10
CA ALA A 140 -8.85 -9.02 -2.89
C ALA A 140 -9.41 -10.02 -3.92
N ARG A 141 -8.59 -10.96 -4.40
CA ARG A 141 -8.94 -12.04 -5.35
C ARG A 141 -9.08 -13.40 -4.68
N MET A 142 -8.46 -13.58 -3.50
CA MET A 142 -8.49 -14.79 -2.68
C MET A 142 -9.04 -14.44 -1.28
N PRO A 143 -10.35 -14.18 -1.11
CA PRO A 143 -10.89 -13.65 0.16
C PRO A 143 -10.64 -14.56 1.37
N HIS A 144 -10.44 -15.86 1.15
CA HIS A 144 -10.10 -16.81 2.21
C HIS A 144 -8.64 -16.71 2.71
N ALA A 145 -7.79 -15.94 2.02
CA ALA A 145 -6.38 -15.78 2.39
C ALA A 145 -6.13 -14.80 3.54
N GLY A 146 -7.18 -14.18 4.09
CA GLY A 146 -7.08 -13.24 5.20
C GLY A 146 -8.41 -12.92 5.85
N PRO A 147 -8.42 -12.06 6.88
CA PRO A 147 -9.64 -11.63 7.56
C PRO A 147 -10.64 -11.00 6.57
N VAL A 148 -11.92 -11.38 6.67
CA VAL A 148 -12.97 -10.94 5.73
C VAL A 148 -13.09 -9.42 5.65
N ILE A 149 -12.96 -8.70 6.77
CA ILE A 149 -13.03 -7.23 6.81
C ILE A 149 -11.87 -6.56 6.06
N TYR A 150 -10.69 -7.17 6.07
CA TYR A 150 -9.52 -6.69 5.34
C TYR A 150 -9.62 -7.02 3.85
N THR A 151 -9.94 -8.27 3.51
CA THR A 151 -9.99 -8.70 2.10
C THR A 151 -11.08 -7.99 1.32
N THR A 152 -12.25 -7.73 1.94
CA THR A 152 -13.32 -6.94 1.33
C THR A 152 -12.94 -5.48 1.13
N ALA A 153 -12.26 -4.84 2.10
CA ALA A 153 -11.78 -3.47 1.94
C ALA A 153 -10.73 -3.37 0.81
N LYS A 154 -9.84 -4.37 0.67
CA LYS A 154 -8.85 -4.42 -0.42
C LYS A 154 -9.51 -4.71 -1.78
N ALA A 155 -10.55 -5.52 -1.84
CA ALA A 155 -11.35 -5.70 -3.06
C ALA A 155 -12.03 -4.39 -3.48
N ALA A 156 -12.61 -3.64 -2.52
CA ALA A 156 -13.16 -2.32 -2.77
C ALA A 156 -12.09 -1.33 -3.30
N LEU A 157 -10.88 -1.35 -2.74
CA LEU A 157 -9.76 -0.52 -3.20
C LEU A 157 -9.34 -0.86 -4.65
N THR A 158 -9.30 -2.15 -5.00
CA THR A 158 -8.98 -2.60 -6.36
C THR A 158 -10.04 -2.11 -7.37
N ALA A 159 -11.32 -2.26 -7.05
CA ALA A 159 -12.41 -1.76 -7.88
C ALA A 159 -12.40 -0.22 -8.00
N PHE A 160 -12.13 0.48 -6.89
CA PHE A 160 -11.97 1.94 -6.88
C PHE A 160 -10.83 2.39 -7.81
N GLY A 161 -9.67 1.73 -7.75
CA GLY A 161 -8.54 2.05 -8.64
C GLY A 161 -8.92 1.95 -10.12
N LYS A 162 -9.67 0.91 -10.49
CA LYS A 162 -10.16 0.73 -11.86
C LYS A 162 -11.12 1.84 -12.28
N ALA A 163 -12.09 2.18 -11.43
CA ALA A 163 -13.06 3.23 -11.72
C ALA A 163 -12.38 4.60 -11.92
N ILE A 164 -11.42 4.95 -11.05
CA ILE A 164 -10.66 6.21 -11.16
C ILE A 164 -9.77 6.23 -12.43
N ALA A 165 -9.20 5.09 -12.83
CA ALA A 165 -8.45 4.98 -14.07
C ALA A 165 -9.33 5.26 -15.31
N GLU A 166 -10.54 4.75 -15.32
CA GLU A 166 -11.50 4.95 -16.42
C GLU A 166 -11.99 6.41 -16.48
N GLU A 167 -12.28 7.02 -15.34
CA GLU A 167 -12.78 8.40 -15.27
C GLU A 167 -11.70 9.44 -15.62
N PHE A 168 -10.48 9.28 -15.10
CA PHE A 168 -9.43 10.29 -15.21
C PHE A 168 -8.31 9.95 -16.22
N GLY A 169 -8.29 8.75 -16.77
CA GLY A 169 -7.36 8.36 -17.84
C GLY A 169 -7.43 9.27 -19.06
N PRO A 170 -8.62 9.62 -19.59
CA PRO A 170 -8.77 10.59 -20.68
C PRO A 170 -8.24 11.99 -20.34
N ARG A 171 -8.04 12.29 -19.06
CA ARG A 171 -7.50 13.56 -18.55
C ARG A 171 -6.02 13.46 -18.17
N GLY A 172 -5.35 12.35 -18.54
CA GLY A 172 -3.91 12.15 -18.39
C GLY A 172 -3.46 11.57 -17.05
N VAL A 173 -4.36 11.18 -16.14
CA VAL A 173 -3.97 10.54 -14.88
C VAL A 173 -4.01 9.02 -15.03
N ARG A 174 -2.88 8.34 -14.77
CA ARG A 174 -2.81 6.88 -14.73
C ARG A 174 -3.09 6.38 -13.32
N VAL A 175 -3.84 5.31 -13.19
CA VAL A 175 -4.10 4.66 -11.90
C VAL A 175 -3.91 3.17 -12.05
N ASN A 176 -3.02 2.60 -11.24
CA ASN A 176 -2.77 1.18 -11.23
C ASN A 176 -2.82 0.63 -9.79
N THR A 177 -3.04 -0.65 -9.69
CA THR A 177 -3.06 -1.38 -8.43
C THR A 177 -1.92 -2.39 -8.40
N VAL A 178 -1.28 -2.54 -7.25
CA VAL A 178 -0.35 -3.63 -6.95
C VAL A 178 -0.99 -4.45 -5.84
N SER A 179 -1.08 -5.76 -6.04
CA SER A 179 -1.73 -6.72 -5.13
C SER A 179 -0.70 -7.74 -4.61
N PRO A 180 0.04 -7.40 -3.53
CA PRO A 180 1.01 -8.31 -2.96
C PRO A 180 0.34 -9.51 -2.28
N GLY A 181 1.05 -10.65 -2.30
CA GLY A 181 0.84 -11.75 -1.36
C GLY A 181 1.52 -11.47 -0.02
N PRO A 182 1.86 -12.52 0.76
CA PRO A 182 2.64 -12.36 1.98
C PRO A 182 4.01 -11.75 1.70
N VAL A 183 4.26 -10.56 2.27
CA VAL A 183 5.52 -9.81 2.16
C VAL A 183 6.27 -9.89 3.47
N ARG A 184 7.58 -10.14 3.43
CA ARG A 184 8.46 -10.19 4.60
C ARG A 184 8.55 -8.80 5.24
N THR A 185 7.80 -8.60 6.30
CA THR A 185 7.71 -7.33 7.03
C THR A 185 7.53 -7.58 8.53
N SER A 186 7.65 -6.52 9.33
CA SER A 186 7.34 -6.55 10.75
C SER A 186 5.92 -7.05 11.08
N LEU A 187 4.99 -7.08 10.12
CA LEU A 187 3.67 -7.73 10.30
C LEU A 187 3.82 -9.18 10.75
N TRP A 188 4.79 -9.90 10.17
CA TRP A 188 5.05 -11.31 10.43
C TRP A 188 6.17 -11.55 11.46
N GLU A 189 7.16 -10.64 11.52
CA GLU A 189 8.42 -10.86 12.24
C GLU A 189 8.50 -10.10 13.60
N ASP A 190 7.64 -9.08 13.82
CA ASP A 190 7.59 -8.36 15.09
C ASP A 190 7.04 -9.28 16.21
N PRO A 191 7.76 -9.47 17.33
CA PRO A 191 7.29 -10.29 18.44
C PRO A 191 5.97 -9.84 19.09
N ALA A 192 5.57 -8.58 18.88
CA ALA A 192 4.27 -8.03 19.31
C ALA A 192 3.29 -7.86 18.13
N GLY A 193 3.64 -8.37 16.94
CA GLY A 193 2.89 -8.19 15.71
C GLY A 193 1.81 -9.25 15.47
N TYR A 194 1.12 -9.10 14.36
CA TYR A 194 0.08 -10.02 13.91
C TYR A 194 0.57 -11.47 13.79
N GLY A 195 1.80 -11.66 13.25
CA GLY A 195 2.40 -13.00 13.09
C GLY A 195 2.60 -13.71 14.42
N ALA A 196 3.01 -13.00 15.49
CA ALA A 196 3.20 -13.57 16.81
C ALA A 196 1.87 -14.06 17.42
N VAL A 197 0.84 -13.21 17.38
CA VAL A 197 -0.49 -13.55 17.91
C VAL A 197 -1.13 -14.70 17.13
N LEU A 198 -0.96 -14.72 15.80
CA LEU A 198 -1.45 -15.82 14.97
C LEU A 198 -0.72 -17.13 15.32
N ALA A 199 0.60 -17.10 15.45
CA ALA A 199 1.40 -18.28 15.84
C ALA A 199 0.97 -18.82 17.20
N GLU A 200 0.76 -17.95 18.19
CA GLU A 200 0.25 -18.31 19.52
C GLU A 200 -1.13 -18.98 19.42
N SER A 201 -2.04 -18.42 18.63
CA SER A 201 -3.38 -19.00 18.44
C SER A 201 -3.36 -20.39 17.79
N MET A 202 -2.29 -20.68 17.01
CA MET A 202 -2.06 -21.99 16.38
C MET A 202 -1.23 -22.95 17.24
N GLY A 203 -0.70 -22.49 18.40
CA GLY A 203 0.16 -23.27 19.28
C GLY A 203 1.54 -23.60 18.69
N ILE A 204 2.06 -22.76 17.79
CA ILE A 204 3.38 -22.91 17.13
C ILE A 204 4.29 -21.71 17.40
N GLY A 205 5.59 -21.85 17.17
CA GLY A 205 6.52 -20.71 17.23
C GLY A 205 6.37 -19.78 16.04
N GLN A 206 6.61 -18.46 16.25
CA GLN A 206 6.52 -17.44 15.19
C GLN A 206 7.45 -17.75 14.02
N ASP A 207 8.69 -18.19 14.27
CA ASP A 207 9.64 -18.57 13.22
C ASP A 207 9.11 -19.73 12.37
N ALA A 208 8.46 -20.71 13.01
CA ALA A 208 7.85 -21.83 12.31
C ALA A 208 6.65 -21.39 11.47
N LEU A 209 5.84 -20.45 11.97
CA LEU A 209 4.77 -19.82 11.18
C LEU A 209 5.35 -19.16 9.93
N VAL A 210 6.32 -18.25 10.10
CA VAL A 210 6.92 -17.48 8.99
C VAL A 210 7.56 -18.41 7.95
N ALA A 211 8.31 -19.43 8.41
CA ALA A 211 8.90 -20.43 7.52
C ALA A 211 7.86 -21.27 6.77
N GLY A 212 6.71 -21.52 7.38
CA GLY A 212 5.61 -22.30 6.80
C GLY A 212 4.69 -21.52 5.86
N LEU A 213 4.67 -20.17 5.94
CA LEU A 213 3.76 -19.31 5.15
C LEU A 213 3.83 -19.57 3.65
N PRO A 214 5.00 -19.69 2.99
CA PRO A 214 5.05 -19.92 1.54
C PRO A 214 4.31 -21.17 1.12
N ALA A 215 4.48 -22.26 1.85
CA ALA A 215 3.80 -23.52 1.58
C ALA A 215 2.30 -23.44 1.88
N ALA A 216 1.92 -22.87 3.03
CA ALA A 216 0.52 -22.70 3.44
C ALA A 216 -0.28 -21.82 2.47
N MET A 217 0.36 -20.81 1.90
CA MET A 217 -0.23 -19.90 0.91
C MET A 217 -0.06 -20.39 -0.55
N GLY A 218 0.50 -21.57 -0.74
CA GLY A 218 0.73 -22.15 -2.07
C GLY A 218 1.65 -21.31 -2.97
N MET A 219 2.62 -20.57 -2.40
CA MET A 219 3.54 -19.73 -3.17
C MET A 219 4.48 -20.62 -4.01
N THR A 220 4.39 -20.48 -5.33
CA THR A 220 5.20 -21.27 -6.27
C THR A 220 6.69 -20.96 -6.17
N THR A 221 7.04 -19.72 -5.79
CA THR A 221 8.44 -19.32 -5.56
C THR A 221 9.06 -19.91 -4.31
N GLY A 222 8.27 -20.53 -3.42
CA GLY A 222 8.74 -21.12 -2.16
C GLY A 222 9.25 -20.11 -1.12
N ARG A 223 9.08 -18.81 -1.33
CA ARG A 223 9.53 -17.75 -0.42
C ARG A 223 8.53 -16.60 -0.34
N LEU A 224 8.59 -15.84 0.75
CA LEU A 224 7.86 -14.58 0.87
C LEU A 224 8.35 -13.57 -0.17
N VAL A 225 7.47 -12.66 -0.56
CA VAL A 225 7.82 -11.48 -1.36
C VAL A 225 8.65 -10.54 -0.47
N GLU A 226 9.68 -9.92 -1.04
CA GLU A 226 10.45 -8.91 -0.32
C GLU A 226 9.86 -7.50 -0.56
N PRO A 227 9.88 -6.60 0.44
CA PRO A 227 9.37 -5.22 0.28
C PRO A 227 10.01 -4.49 -0.92
N ALA A 228 11.27 -4.76 -1.20
CA ALA A 228 11.99 -4.17 -2.32
C ALA A 228 11.43 -4.59 -3.69
N GLU A 229 10.90 -5.82 -3.81
CA GLU A 229 10.27 -6.29 -5.06
C GLU A 229 8.98 -5.52 -5.34
N VAL A 230 8.17 -5.26 -4.30
CA VAL A 230 6.98 -4.42 -4.41
C VAL A 230 7.36 -2.98 -4.75
N ALA A 231 8.38 -2.43 -4.08
CA ALA A 231 8.85 -1.08 -4.31
C ALA A 231 9.36 -0.88 -5.75
N ALA A 232 10.10 -1.83 -6.31
CA ALA A 232 10.58 -1.78 -7.70
C ALA A 232 9.41 -1.71 -8.70
N LEU A 233 8.36 -2.54 -8.52
CA LEU A 233 7.17 -2.49 -9.36
C LEU A 233 6.43 -1.16 -9.24
N VAL A 234 6.27 -0.64 -8.02
CA VAL A 234 5.62 0.66 -7.76
C VAL A 234 6.40 1.79 -8.43
N THR A 235 7.71 1.81 -8.31
CA THR A 235 8.60 2.80 -8.92
C THR A 235 8.48 2.79 -10.45
N TYR A 236 8.45 1.60 -11.06
CA TYR A 236 8.19 1.45 -12.50
C TYR A 236 6.81 2.00 -12.90
N LEU A 237 5.75 1.63 -12.18
CA LEU A 237 4.38 2.09 -12.48
C LEU A 237 4.19 3.61 -12.26
N ALA A 238 4.97 4.21 -11.35
CA ALA A 238 5.00 5.64 -11.12
C ALA A 238 5.62 6.42 -12.29
N SER A 239 6.51 5.77 -13.06
CA SER A 239 7.36 6.41 -14.07
C SER A 239 6.67 6.61 -15.42
N PRO A 240 7.18 7.54 -16.27
CA PRO A 240 6.77 7.66 -17.67
C PRO A 240 6.97 6.40 -18.50
N ALA A 241 7.91 5.51 -18.13
CA ALA A 241 8.13 4.24 -18.82
C ALA A 241 6.89 3.31 -18.78
N ALA A 242 5.97 3.53 -17.81
CA ALA A 242 4.68 2.86 -17.71
C ALA A 242 3.53 3.66 -18.36
N GLY A 243 3.81 4.56 -19.29
CA GLY A 243 2.86 5.51 -19.86
C GLY A 243 1.60 4.91 -20.47
N SER A 244 1.67 3.69 -21.01
CA SER A 244 0.52 2.96 -21.57
C SER A 244 -0.17 2.03 -20.57
N ILE A 245 0.24 2.04 -19.30
CA ILE A 245 -0.31 1.18 -18.26
C ILE A 245 -1.23 2.00 -17.35
N THR A 246 -2.53 1.72 -17.42
CA THR A 246 -3.54 2.29 -16.53
C THR A 246 -4.70 1.33 -16.32
N GLY A 247 -5.33 1.33 -15.15
CA GLY A 247 -6.43 0.45 -14.79
C GLY A 247 -6.03 -1.01 -14.59
N ALA A 248 -4.74 -1.31 -14.52
CA ALA A 248 -4.22 -2.66 -14.29
C ALA A 248 -4.11 -2.98 -12.80
N ASP A 249 -4.24 -4.27 -12.46
CA ASP A 249 -3.97 -4.83 -11.14
C ASP A 249 -2.87 -5.88 -11.27
N TYR A 250 -1.69 -5.55 -10.74
CA TYR A 250 -0.49 -6.38 -10.79
C TYR A 250 -0.37 -7.22 -9.52
N VAL A 251 -0.56 -8.52 -9.67
CA VAL A 251 -0.34 -9.46 -8.57
C VAL A 251 1.16 -9.73 -8.43
N ILE A 252 1.67 -9.58 -7.21
CA ILE A 252 3.04 -9.92 -6.82
C ILE A 252 2.99 -10.79 -5.55
N ASP A 253 2.72 -12.08 -5.71
CA ASP A 253 2.37 -12.99 -4.61
C ASP A 253 3.15 -14.31 -4.63
N GLY A 254 4.23 -14.37 -5.39
CA GLY A 254 5.04 -15.58 -5.54
C GLY A 254 4.29 -16.75 -6.20
N GLY A 255 3.19 -16.47 -6.93
CA GLY A 255 2.37 -17.48 -7.58
C GLY A 255 1.39 -18.19 -6.64
N SER A 256 0.91 -17.52 -5.60
CA SER A 256 -0.18 -18.03 -4.73
C SER A 256 -1.48 -18.15 -5.50
N ILE A 257 -1.86 -17.13 -6.27
CA ILE A 257 -3.00 -17.16 -7.17
C ILE A 257 -2.65 -18.02 -8.39
N LYS A 258 -3.46 -19.06 -8.67
CA LYS A 258 -3.23 -20.02 -9.76
C LYS A 258 -4.05 -19.70 -11.02
N THR A 259 -4.95 -18.75 -10.94
CA THR A 259 -5.80 -18.32 -12.07
C THR A 259 -5.37 -16.95 -12.55
N SER A 260 -5.37 -16.77 -13.85
CA SER A 260 -5.16 -15.46 -14.52
C SER A 260 -6.40 -14.58 -14.45
#